data_47e83ffea427cab9b544e34a9732440d
#
_entry.id   47e83ffea427cab9b544e34a9732440d
#
_cell.length_a   1.000
_cell.length_b   1.000
_cell.length_c   1.000
_cell.angle_alpha   90.00
_cell.angle_beta   90.00
_cell.angle_gamma   90.00
#
_symmetry.space_group_name_H-M   'P 1'
#
loop_
_entity.id
_entity.type
_entity.pdbx_description
1 polymer ?
#
loop_
_entity_poly.entity_id
_entity_poly.type
_entity_poly.pdbx_seq_one_letter_code
_entity_poly.pdbx_strand_id
1 'polypeptide(L)'
;MIKIAIIGDIGSGKSFIAKQFGFPIFNADKEVNKIYKNNKNCYKNLKKQLPKYIFSFPVKKNELGKAILDSQNNLKKIVKIVHPLVRDGMNNFLNKNKKFFVLDIPLLIENKLNKKNFILIFVSAKKKEIQKRLRKRPNYNPKIFNRLRKLQLPLEFKKKKSNFVIKNNFKIKSVRKSVKILKGKILNI
;
A
#
# COMPACT_ATOMS: atom_id res chain seq x y z
N MET A 1 20.07 7.71 9.20
CA MET A 1 19.34 6.91 8.19
C MET A 1 17.88 7.31 8.18
N ILE A 2 17.40 7.94 7.09
CA ILE A 2 16.03 8.48 6.98
C ILE A 2 15.11 7.43 6.34
N LYS A 3 14.11 7.00 7.10
CA LYS A 3 13.12 5.99 6.72
C LYS A 3 11.74 6.64 6.66
N ILE A 4 11.25 6.91 5.46
CA ILE A 4 9.95 7.54 5.24
C ILE A 4 8.91 6.44 4.98
N ALA A 5 7.76 6.52 5.65
CA ALA A 5 6.62 5.67 5.36
C ALA A 5 5.40 6.53 5.03
N ILE A 6 4.79 6.29 3.86
CA ILE A 6 3.64 7.05 3.39
C ILE A 6 2.36 6.26 3.62
N ILE A 7 1.46 6.84 4.41
CA ILE A 7 0.20 6.24 4.81
C ILE A 7 -0.99 7.13 4.42
N GLY A 8 -2.19 6.59 4.46
CA GLY A 8 -3.42 7.29 4.08
C GLY A 8 -4.45 6.37 3.43
N ASP A 9 -5.61 6.92 3.03
CA ASP A 9 -6.70 6.14 2.44
C ASP A 9 -6.33 5.51 1.08
N ILE A 10 -7.08 4.46 0.70
CA ILE A 10 -7.00 3.88 -0.66
C ILE A 10 -7.40 4.97 -1.67
N GLY A 11 -6.53 5.19 -2.67
CA GLY A 11 -6.78 6.22 -3.69
C GLY A 11 -6.34 7.64 -3.31
N SER A 12 -5.79 7.88 -2.11
CA SER A 12 -5.33 9.21 -1.68
C SER A 12 -4.10 9.73 -2.44
N GLY A 13 -3.44 8.92 -3.28
CA GLY A 13 -2.28 9.32 -4.07
C GLY A 13 -0.92 9.07 -3.41
N LYS A 14 -0.84 8.17 -2.44
CA LYS A 14 0.39 7.78 -1.74
C LYS A 14 1.57 7.50 -2.68
N SER A 15 1.37 6.62 -3.65
CA SER A 15 2.43 6.19 -4.57
C SER A 15 2.95 7.33 -5.45
N PHE A 16 2.09 8.30 -5.81
CA PHE A 16 2.52 9.49 -6.52
C PHE A 16 3.40 10.36 -5.62
N ILE A 17 3.00 10.59 -4.37
CA ILE A 17 3.77 11.36 -3.39
C ILE A 17 5.08 10.67 -3.07
N ALA A 18 5.09 9.34 -2.89
CA ALA A 18 6.31 8.57 -2.66
C ALA A 18 7.37 8.83 -3.73
N LYS A 19 6.96 8.84 -5.01
CA LYS A 19 7.88 9.12 -6.13
C LYS A 19 8.50 10.52 -6.11
N GLN A 20 7.81 11.52 -5.54
CA GLN A 20 8.32 12.89 -5.52
C GLN A 20 9.47 13.10 -4.54
N PHE A 21 9.71 12.17 -3.60
CA PHE A 21 10.87 12.24 -2.71
C PHE A 21 12.19 11.95 -3.41
N GLY A 22 12.18 11.23 -4.54
CA GLY A 22 13.39 10.88 -5.28
C GLY A 22 14.30 9.86 -4.58
N PHE A 23 13.79 9.10 -3.62
CA PHE A 23 14.49 8.03 -2.93
C PHE A 23 14.05 6.65 -3.44
N PRO A 24 14.83 5.59 -3.22
CA PRO A 24 14.39 4.21 -3.48
C PRO A 24 13.04 3.93 -2.79
N ILE A 25 12.13 3.27 -3.50
CA ILE A 25 10.76 3.05 -3.02
C ILE A 25 10.48 1.56 -2.95
N PHE A 26 10.08 1.08 -1.76
CA PHE A 26 9.38 -0.19 -1.65
C PHE A 26 7.88 0.05 -1.81
N ASN A 27 7.28 -0.53 -2.84
CA ASN A 27 5.84 -0.44 -3.09
C ASN A 27 5.21 -1.82 -2.90
N ALA A 28 4.37 -1.97 -1.86
CA ALA A 28 3.76 -3.23 -1.50
C ALA A 28 2.84 -3.79 -2.61
N ASP A 29 2.10 -2.94 -3.33
CA ASP A 29 1.22 -3.38 -4.43
C ASP A 29 2.02 -3.97 -5.59
N LYS A 30 3.21 -3.41 -5.89
CA LYS A 30 4.12 -3.96 -6.88
C LYS A 30 4.70 -5.29 -6.43
N GLU A 31 5.08 -5.41 -5.16
CA GLU A 31 5.60 -6.66 -4.60
C GLU A 31 4.53 -7.75 -4.61
N VAL A 32 3.30 -7.46 -4.23
CA VAL A 32 2.15 -8.38 -4.34
C VAL A 32 1.98 -8.86 -5.78
N ASN A 33 2.02 -7.96 -6.77
CA ASN A 33 1.92 -8.34 -8.18
C ASN A 33 3.09 -9.26 -8.62
N LYS A 34 4.31 -9.01 -8.14
CA LYS A 34 5.47 -9.87 -8.40
C LYS A 34 5.30 -11.25 -7.79
N ILE A 35 4.80 -11.34 -6.55
CA ILE A 35 4.49 -12.59 -5.86
C ILE A 35 3.46 -13.39 -6.65
N TYR A 36 2.35 -12.80 -7.07
CA TYR A 36 1.32 -13.47 -7.87
C TYR A 36 1.84 -13.95 -9.22
N LYS A 37 2.79 -13.23 -9.82
CA LYS A 37 3.36 -13.57 -11.12
C LYS A 37 4.36 -14.72 -11.02
N ASN A 38 5.21 -14.74 -9.98
CA ASN A 38 6.43 -15.54 -9.98
C ASN A 38 6.51 -16.59 -8.85
N ASN A 39 5.69 -16.47 -7.79
CA ASN A 39 5.83 -17.33 -6.61
C ASN A 39 4.90 -18.54 -6.70
N LYS A 40 5.43 -19.70 -7.13
CA LYS A 40 4.69 -20.96 -7.23
C LYS A 40 4.16 -21.45 -5.88
N ASN A 41 4.90 -21.23 -4.77
CA ASN A 41 4.45 -21.64 -3.44
C ASN A 41 3.25 -20.80 -2.98
N CYS A 42 3.24 -19.49 -3.26
CA CYS A 42 2.08 -18.65 -3.01
C CYS A 42 0.85 -19.17 -3.78
N TYR A 43 1.01 -19.48 -5.07
CA TYR A 43 -0.06 -20.07 -5.87
C TYR A 43 -0.59 -21.39 -5.27
N LYS A 44 0.30 -22.34 -4.93
CA LYS A 44 -0.09 -23.62 -4.33
C LYS A 44 -0.89 -23.41 -3.04
N ASN A 45 -0.46 -22.51 -2.16
CA ASN A 45 -1.15 -22.20 -0.92
C ASN A 45 -2.50 -21.52 -1.15
N LEU A 46 -2.57 -20.57 -2.09
CA LEU A 46 -3.84 -19.93 -2.47
C LEU A 46 -4.82 -20.95 -3.06
N LYS A 47 -4.37 -21.81 -3.97
CA LYS A 47 -5.19 -22.88 -4.56
C LYS A 47 -5.72 -23.85 -3.50
N LYS A 48 -4.87 -24.27 -2.55
CA LYS A 48 -5.27 -25.15 -1.44
C LYS A 48 -6.35 -24.51 -0.56
N GLN A 49 -6.22 -23.22 -0.25
CA GLN A 49 -7.16 -22.52 0.64
C GLN A 49 -8.42 -21.98 -0.06
N LEU A 50 -8.37 -21.80 -1.39
CA LEU A 50 -9.42 -21.20 -2.20
C LEU A 50 -9.59 -21.97 -3.53
N PRO A 51 -9.83 -23.31 -3.50
CA PRO A 51 -9.84 -24.15 -4.70
C PRO A 51 -10.93 -23.76 -5.70
N LYS A 52 -12.05 -23.18 -5.23
CA LYS A 52 -13.15 -22.72 -6.10
C LYS A 52 -12.84 -21.45 -6.91
N TYR A 53 -11.73 -20.76 -6.61
CA TYR A 53 -11.45 -19.43 -7.21
C TYR A 53 -10.10 -19.37 -7.90
N ILE A 54 -9.09 -20.12 -7.42
CA ILE A 54 -7.71 -20.03 -7.88
C ILE A 54 -7.37 -21.22 -8.74
N PHE A 55 -7.23 -21.00 -10.04
CA PHE A 55 -7.00 -22.06 -11.03
C PHE A 55 -5.70 -21.90 -11.79
N SER A 56 -5.28 -20.66 -12.06
CA SER A 56 -4.18 -20.36 -12.96
C SER A 56 -2.92 -19.87 -12.26
N PHE A 57 -1.77 -20.28 -12.82
CA PHE A 57 -0.48 -19.67 -12.54
C PHE A 57 0.07 -19.05 -13.84
N PRO A 58 0.44 -17.79 -13.81
CA PRO A 58 0.39 -16.79 -12.74
C PRO A 58 -1.03 -16.52 -12.19
N VAL A 59 -1.11 -16.17 -10.88
CA VAL A 59 -2.40 -15.90 -10.24
C VAL A 59 -3.07 -14.67 -10.83
N LYS A 60 -4.28 -14.80 -11.32
CA LYS A 60 -5.02 -13.74 -11.99
C LYS A 60 -5.80 -12.87 -11.00
N LYS A 61 -5.81 -11.55 -11.22
CA LYS A 61 -6.53 -10.59 -10.37
C LYS A 61 -8.04 -10.81 -10.34
N ASN A 62 -8.63 -11.29 -11.43
CA ASN A 62 -10.07 -11.59 -11.49
C ASN A 62 -10.43 -12.79 -10.60
N GLU A 63 -9.59 -13.81 -10.52
CA GLU A 63 -9.77 -14.96 -9.63
C GLU A 63 -9.79 -14.51 -8.16
N LEU A 64 -8.80 -13.71 -7.77
CA LEU A 64 -8.74 -13.10 -6.44
C LEU A 64 -9.93 -12.17 -6.18
N GLY A 65 -10.34 -11.40 -7.18
CA GLY A 65 -11.51 -10.53 -7.10
C GLY A 65 -12.79 -11.30 -6.81
N LYS A 66 -13.03 -12.43 -7.51
CA LYS A 66 -14.18 -13.31 -7.26
C LYS A 66 -14.16 -13.87 -5.82
N ALA A 67 -12.99 -14.37 -5.36
CA ALA A 67 -12.84 -14.86 -3.99
C ALA A 67 -13.13 -13.78 -2.95
N ILE A 68 -12.61 -12.56 -3.15
CA ILE A 68 -12.84 -11.42 -2.26
C ILE A 68 -14.32 -10.99 -2.28
N LEU A 69 -14.99 -11.03 -3.42
CA LEU A 69 -16.40 -10.68 -3.55
C LEU A 69 -17.32 -11.68 -2.86
N ASP A 70 -16.92 -12.91 -2.78
CA ASP A 70 -17.70 -13.95 -2.13
C ASP A 70 -17.73 -13.76 -0.61
N SER A 71 -16.58 -13.71 0.05
CA SER A 71 -16.57 -13.55 1.50
C SER A 71 -15.38 -12.73 2.03
N GLN A 72 -15.59 -12.10 3.19
CA GLN A 72 -14.51 -11.42 3.94
C GLN A 72 -13.49 -12.43 4.47
N ASN A 73 -13.91 -13.67 4.72
CA ASN A 73 -13.02 -14.74 5.19
C ASN A 73 -12.02 -15.14 4.10
N ASN A 74 -12.45 -15.18 2.83
CA ASN A 74 -11.55 -15.43 1.71
C ASN A 74 -10.48 -14.35 1.61
N LEU A 75 -10.83 -13.07 1.81
CA LEU A 75 -9.85 -11.99 1.89
C LEU A 75 -8.85 -12.20 3.03
N LYS A 76 -9.31 -12.63 4.21
CA LYS A 76 -8.41 -12.94 5.34
C LYS A 76 -7.44 -14.07 5.01
N LYS A 77 -7.91 -15.14 4.33
CA LYS A 77 -7.04 -16.23 3.87
C LYS A 77 -5.97 -15.74 2.90
N ILE A 78 -6.34 -14.93 1.90
CA ILE A 78 -5.40 -14.31 0.94
C ILE A 78 -4.35 -13.48 1.70
N VAL A 79 -4.78 -12.62 2.60
CA VAL A 79 -3.91 -11.76 3.40
C VAL A 79 -2.91 -12.59 4.23
N LYS A 80 -3.38 -13.66 4.89
CA LYS A 80 -2.54 -14.56 5.70
C LYS A 80 -1.42 -15.22 4.88
N ILE A 81 -1.68 -15.54 3.61
CA ILE A 81 -0.69 -16.16 2.72
C ILE A 81 0.27 -15.12 2.15
N VAL A 82 -0.23 -13.96 1.74
CA VAL A 82 0.54 -12.98 0.97
C VAL A 82 1.37 -12.04 1.85
N HIS A 83 0.87 -11.65 3.03
CA HIS A 83 1.56 -10.67 3.89
C HIS A 83 2.96 -11.10 4.35
N PRO A 84 3.21 -12.38 4.75
CA PRO A 84 4.57 -12.81 5.08
C PRO A 84 5.54 -12.60 3.92
N LEU A 85 5.14 -12.98 2.69
CA LEU A 85 5.97 -12.83 1.50
C LEU A 85 6.27 -11.37 1.16
N VAL A 86 5.30 -10.48 1.35
CA VAL A 86 5.52 -9.02 1.19
C VAL A 86 6.47 -8.50 2.25
N ARG A 87 6.39 -9.01 3.48
CA ARG A 87 7.32 -8.65 4.58
C ARG A 87 8.75 -9.07 4.26
N ASP A 88 8.93 -10.26 3.70
CA ASP A 88 10.24 -10.75 3.27
C ASP A 88 10.81 -9.89 2.14
N GLY A 89 9.99 -9.54 1.14
CA GLY A 89 10.36 -8.61 0.09
C GLY A 89 10.76 -7.23 0.63
N MET A 90 10.02 -6.72 1.64
CA MET A 90 10.37 -5.48 2.33
C MET A 90 11.70 -5.58 3.08
N ASN A 91 11.94 -6.66 3.82
CA ASN A 91 13.19 -6.85 4.55
C ASN A 91 14.39 -6.91 3.60
N ASN A 92 14.26 -7.63 2.48
CA ASN A 92 15.30 -7.68 1.44
C ASN A 92 15.57 -6.29 0.83
N PHE A 93 14.52 -5.49 0.61
CA PHE A 93 14.67 -4.11 0.15
C PHE A 93 15.39 -3.24 1.19
N LEU A 94 15.05 -3.36 2.48
CA LEU A 94 15.65 -2.60 3.58
C LEU A 94 17.14 -2.92 3.74
N ASN A 95 17.53 -4.18 3.57
CA ASN A 95 18.93 -4.61 3.65
C ASN A 95 19.80 -4.01 2.54
N LYS A 96 19.21 -3.79 1.34
CA LYS A 96 19.91 -3.19 0.19
C LYS A 96 20.00 -1.66 0.27
N ASN A 97 19.08 -0.99 0.96
CA ASN A 97 18.93 0.47 0.97
C ASN A 97 19.19 1.02 2.38
N LYS A 98 20.47 1.31 2.69
CA LYS A 98 20.88 1.67 4.06
C LYS A 98 20.74 3.17 4.43
N LYS A 99 20.68 4.10 3.44
CA LYS A 99 20.71 5.55 3.74
C LYS A 99 19.30 6.20 3.73
N PHE A 100 18.62 6.16 2.60
CA PHE A 100 17.34 6.82 2.39
C PHE A 100 16.39 5.90 1.64
N PHE A 101 15.14 5.81 2.08
CA PHE A 101 14.10 5.08 1.33
C PHE A 101 12.69 5.54 1.73
N VAL A 102 11.73 5.19 0.87
CA VAL A 102 10.31 5.41 1.09
C VAL A 102 9.57 4.06 1.07
N LEU A 103 8.73 3.82 2.06
CA LEU A 103 7.80 2.72 2.09
C LEU A 103 6.41 3.20 1.67
N ASP A 104 5.89 2.65 0.59
CA ASP A 104 4.51 2.83 0.13
C ASP A 104 3.73 1.54 0.43
N ILE A 105 3.26 1.44 1.67
CA ILE A 105 2.55 0.27 2.21
C ILE A 105 1.20 0.70 2.78
N PRO A 106 0.07 0.32 2.14
CA PRO A 106 -1.28 0.74 2.57
C PRO A 106 -1.64 0.33 3.99
N LEU A 107 -1.19 -0.83 4.46
CA LEU A 107 -1.50 -1.43 5.77
C LEU A 107 -0.26 -1.47 6.69
N LEU A 108 0.56 -0.42 6.67
CA LEU A 108 1.82 -0.39 7.40
C LEU A 108 1.60 -0.42 8.92
N ILE A 109 0.72 0.42 9.43
CA ILE A 109 0.42 0.53 10.87
C ILE A 109 -0.36 -0.69 11.33
N GLU A 110 -1.33 -1.12 10.54
CA GLU A 110 -2.20 -2.28 10.80
C GLU A 110 -1.39 -3.58 11.00
N ASN A 111 -0.31 -3.71 10.25
CA ASN A 111 0.60 -4.86 10.34
C ASN A 111 1.79 -4.64 11.28
N LYS A 112 1.78 -3.56 12.08
CA LYS A 112 2.85 -3.22 13.03
C LYS A 112 4.25 -3.16 12.37
N LEU A 113 4.31 -2.75 11.09
CA LEU A 113 5.55 -2.64 10.32
C LEU A 113 6.27 -1.30 10.55
N ASN A 114 5.63 -0.36 11.24
CA ASN A 114 6.19 0.93 11.62
C ASN A 114 7.13 0.75 12.83
N LYS A 115 8.41 0.60 12.58
CA LYS A 115 9.43 0.64 13.63
C LYS A 115 9.59 2.08 14.15
N LYS A 116 10.10 2.25 15.40
CA LYS A 116 10.24 3.56 16.08
C LYS A 116 10.95 4.65 15.24
N ASN A 117 11.81 4.26 14.31
CA ASN A 117 12.64 5.21 13.53
C ASN A 117 12.03 5.56 12.15
N PHE A 118 10.73 5.35 11.91
CA PHE A 118 10.10 5.74 10.66
C PHE A 118 9.43 7.10 10.78
N ILE A 119 9.70 7.96 9.80
CA ILE A 119 8.99 9.21 9.62
C ILE A 119 7.68 8.89 8.88
N LEU A 120 6.58 8.95 9.61
CA LEU A 120 5.26 8.68 9.06
C LEU A 120 4.67 9.94 8.41
N ILE A 121 4.31 9.84 7.14
CA ILE A 121 3.67 10.94 6.40
C ILE A 121 2.25 10.51 6.01
N PHE A 122 1.24 11.20 6.54
CA PHE A 122 -0.15 10.96 6.19
C PHE A 122 -0.55 11.76 4.96
N VAL A 123 -1.10 11.08 3.96
CA VAL A 123 -1.66 11.72 2.77
C VAL A 123 -3.15 11.95 2.95
N SER A 124 -3.52 13.21 3.18
CA SER A 124 -4.89 13.67 3.28
C SER A 124 -5.41 14.11 1.90
N ALA A 125 -6.58 13.62 1.49
CA ALA A 125 -7.23 14.03 0.26
C ALA A 125 -8.76 14.07 0.44
N LYS A 126 -9.45 14.95 -0.30
CA LYS A 126 -10.91 15.08 -0.26
C LYS A 126 -11.57 13.78 -0.73
N LYS A 127 -12.54 13.27 0.05
CA LYS A 127 -13.25 12.02 -0.24
C LYS A 127 -13.87 12.00 -1.65
N LYS A 128 -14.48 13.10 -2.09
CA LYS A 128 -15.04 13.24 -3.45
C LYS A 128 -13.99 13.03 -4.54
N GLU A 129 -12.80 13.62 -4.38
CA GLU A 129 -11.71 13.46 -5.36
C GLU A 129 -11.14 12.03 -5.37
N ILE A 130 -11.00 11.40 -4.21
CA ILE A 130 -10.63 9.98 -4.11
C ILE A 130 -11.61 9.12 -4.87
N GLN A 131 -12.92 9.28 -4.64
CA GLN A 131 -13.96 8.50 -5.30
C GLN A 131 -13.97 8.70 -6.82
N LYS A 132 -13.87 9.96 -7.29
CA LYS A 132 -13.78 10.29 -8.72
C LYS A 132 -12.60 9.57 -9.39
N ARG A 133 -11.45 9.51 -8.73
CA ARG A 133 -10.25 8.84 -9.26
C ARG A 133 -10.36 7.32 -9.19
N LEU A 134 -10.95 6.77 -8.13
CA LEU A 134 -11.15 5.33 -8.01
C LEU A 134 -12.07 4.80 -9.10
N ARG A 135 -13.16 5.51 -9.40
CA ARG A 135 -14.12 5.13 -10.48
C ARG A 135 -13.47 5.08 -11.88
N LYS A 136 -12.39 5.86 -12.09
CA LYS A 136 -11.62 5.87 -13.36
C LYS A 136 -10.59 4.73 -13.46
N ARG A 137 -10.40 3.93 -12.42
CA ARG A 137 -9.43 2.82 -12.47
C ARG A 137 -10.02 1.64 -13.23
N PRO A 138 -9.25 1.03 -14.14
CA PRO A 138 -9.68 -0.24 -14.72
C PRO A 138 -9.90 -1.26 -13.59
N ASN A 139 -10.94 -2.06 -13.72
CA ASN A 139 -11.36 -3.07 -12.73
C ASN A 139 -11.74 -2.49 -11.35
N TYR A 140 -12.21 -1.23 -11.29
CA TYR A 140 -12.77 -0.69 -10.06
C TYR A 140 -14.06 -1.44 -9.69
N ASN A 141 -14.08 -2.01 -8.49
CA ASN A 141 -15.26 -2.63 -7.91
C ASN A 141 -15.48 -2.07 -6.49
N PRO A 142 -16.58 -1.33 -6.25
CA PRO A 142 -16.82 -0.69 -4.96
C PRO A 142 -16.94 -1.69 -3.79
N LYS A 143 -17.50 -2.90 -4.04
CA LYS A 143 -17.63 -3.94 -3.01
C LYS A 143 -16.24 -4.44 -2.57
N ILE A 144 -15.31 -4.69 -3.51
CA ILE A 144 -13.93 -5.06 -3.20
C ILE A 144 -13.24 -3.95 -2.42
N PHE A 145 -13.34 -2.70 -2.88
CA PHE A 145 -12.72 -1.56 -2.20
C PHE A 145 -13.24 -1.37 -0.77
N ASN A 146 -14.53 -1.55 -0.54
CA ASN A 146 -15.12 -1.49 0.80
C ASN A 146 -14.59 -2.61 1.72
N ARG A 147 -14.41 -3.83 1.20
CA ARG A 147 -13.81 -4.93 1.95
C ARG A 147 -12.35 -4.66 2.30
N LEU A 148 -11.57 -4.11 1.37
CA LEU A 148 -10.19 -3.71 1.61
C LEU A 148 -10.09 -2.56 2.63
N ARG A 149 -11.03 -1.60 2.61
CA ARG A 149 -11.10 -0.53 3.61
C ARG A 149 -11.33 -1.06 5.02
N LYS A 150 -12.14 -2.10 5.19
CA LYS A 150 -12.37 -2.72 6.51
C LYS A 150 -11.10 -3.32 7.13
N LEU A 151 -10.05 -3.54 6.35
CA LEU A 151 -8.74 -3.95 6.87
C LEU A 151 -7.92 -2.76 7.40
N GLN A 152 -8.31 -1.52 7.08
CA GLN A 152 -7.57 -0.34 7.50
C GLN A 152 -8.04 0.19 8.84
N LEU A 153 -7.09 0.65 9.65
CA LEU A 153 -7.39 1.44 10.85
C LEU A 153 -8.08 2.77 10.47
N PRO A 154 -8.85 3.37 11.39
CA PRO A 154 -9.47 4.68 11.17
C PRO A 154 -8.45 5.72 10.69
N LEU A 155 -8.86 6.54 9.70
CA LEU A 155 -7.96 7.51 9.08
C LEU A 155 -7.48 8.57 10.08
N GLU A 156 -8.32 9.00 11.01
CA GLU A 156 -7.94 9.96 12.05
C GLU A 156 -6.88 9.37 12.99
N PHE A 157 -6.99 8.08 13.34
CA PHE A 157 -5.94 7.39 14.10
C PHE A 157 -4.61 7.41 13.35
N LYS A 158 -4.62 7.06 12.05
CA LYS A 158 -3.42 7.07 11.22
C LYS A 158 -2.82 8.47 11.10
N LYS A 159 -3.65 9.48 10.94
CA LYS A 159 -3.24 10.90 10.88
C LYS A 159 -2.60 11.34 12.20
N LYS A 160 -3.22 11.02 13.34
CA LYS A 160 -2.71 11.34 14.70
C LYS A 160 -1.34 10.69 14.98
N LYS A 161 -1.10 9.48 14.44
CA LYS A 161 0.19 8.75 14.57
C LYS A 161 1.28 9.23 13.61
N SER A 162 0.97 10.14 12.68
CA SER A 162 1.91 10.61 11.68
C SER A 162 2.70 11.83 12.14
N ASN A 163 3.98 11.88 11.77
CA ASN A 163 4.84 13.03 12.04
C ASN A 163 4.47 14.23 11.14
N PHE A 164 4.02 13.96 9.90
CA PHE A 164 3.66 14.99 8.93
C PHE A 164 2.39 14.64 8.17
N VAL A 165 1.69 15.68 7.69
CA VAL A 165 0.51 15.56 6.84
C VAL A 165 0.75 16.31 5.53
N ILE A 166 0.55 15.62 4.39
CA ILE A 166 0.52 16.23 3.07
C ILE A 166 -0.93 16.27 2.58
N LYS A 167 -1.45 17.49 2.31
CA LYS A 167 -2.74 17.67 1.64
C LYS A 167 -2.56 17.42 0.14
N ASN A 168 -3.19 16.37 -0.39
CA ASN A 168 -3.18 16.05 -1.82
C ASN A 168 -4.45 16.57 -2.50
N ASN A 169 -4.31 17.64 -3.27
CA ASN A 169 -5.36 18.19 -4.12
C ASN A 169 -5.31 17.63 -5.56
N PHE A 170 -4.44 16.65 -5.80
CA PHE A 170 -4.18 16.02 -7.09
C PHE A 170 -3.63 16.95 -8.20
N LYS A 171 -3.23 18.18 -7.86
CA LYS A 171 -2.52 19.09 -8.76
C LYS A 171 -1.02 18.84 -8.65
N ILE A 172 -0.38 18.40 -9.74
CA ILE A 172 1.03 17.95 -9.74
C ILE A 172 1.98 19.01 -9.18
N LYS A 173 1.86 20.27 -9.66
CA LYS A 173 2.71 21.39 -9.20
C LYS A 173 2.60 21.62 -7.69
N SER A 174 1.38 21.63 -7.14
CA SER A 174 1.11 21.81 -5.71
C SER A 174 1.73 20.69 -4.86
N VAL A 175 1.54 19.43 -5.27
CA VAL A 175 2.09 18.28 -4.56
C VAL A 175 3.62 18.28 -4.58
N ARG A 176 4.24 18.56 -5.73
CA ARG A 176 5.71 18.67 -5.85
C ARG A 176 6.27 19.75 -4.92
N LYS A 177 5.64 20.94 -4.87
CA LYS A 177 6.04 22.02 -3.95
C LYS A 177 5.97 21.56 -2.49
N SER A 178 4.84 20.94 -2.09
CA SER A 178 4.66 20.43 -0.72
C SER A 178 5.69 19.37 -0.34
N VAL A 179 5.98 18.44 -1.25
CA VAL A 179 6.99 17.39 -1.01
C VAL A 179 8.39 17.98 -0.94
N LYS A 180 8.74 18.93 -1.81
CA LYS A 180 10.06 19.62 -1.78
C LYS A 180 10.31 20.29 -0.43
N ILE A 181 9.32 21.05 0.07
CA ILE A 181 9.39 21.71 1.39
C ILE A 181 9.56 20.69 2.51
N LEU A 182 8.72 19.62 2.49
CA LEU A 182 8.78 18.60 3.52
C LEU A 182 10.10 17.82 3.49
N LYS A 183 10.59 17.49 2.29
CA LYS A 183 11.90 16.84 2.11
C LYS A 183 13.02 17.65 2.73
N GLY A 184 13.06 18.97 2.52
CA GLY A 184 14.04 19.86 3.16
C GLY A 184 13.96 19.77 4.68
N LYS A 185 12.76 19.86 5.27
CA LYS A 185 12.58 19.71 6.73
C LYS A 185 13.08 18.36 7.26
N ILE A 186 12.84 17.27 6.53
CA ILE A 186 13.24 15.91 6.94
C ILE A 186 14.76 15.72 6.84
N LEU A 187 15.42 16.33 5.88
CA LEU A 187 16.87 16.23 5.71
C LEU A 187 17.66 17.04 6.74
N ASN A 188 17.01 18.00 7.41
CA ASN A 188 17.60 18.86 8.44
C ASN A 188 17.30 18.35 9.88
N ILE A 189 16.66 17.19 10.02
CA ILE A 189 16.48 16.46 11.30
C ILE A 189 17.62 15.48 11.49
#